data_eb9e49a7bc1c4d06bde0a2ecb7166488
#
_entry.id   eb9e49a7bc1c4d06bde0a2ecb7166488
#
_cell.length_a   1.000
_cell.length_b   1.000
_cell.length_c   1.000
_cell.angle_alpha   90.00
_cell.angle_beta   90.00
_cell.angle_gamma   90.00
#
_symmetry.space_group_name_H-M   'P 1'
#
loop_
_entity.id
_entity.type
_entity.pdbx_description
1 polymer ?
#
loop_
_entity_poly.entity_id
_entity_poly.type
_entity_poly.pdbx_seq_one_letter_code
_entity_poly.pdbx_strand_id
1 'polypeptide(L)'
;MAHKIALVFPGQGSQTVGMVSELLADSDIVKATFAEASDALGYDLAALVLNGPEEELNQTHRTQPALLTASVAIYRQWLAANPDADVVMAGHSLGEYSALVCAGVVSLSEAVKLVENRGLYMQEAVPAGTGSMAAIIGLGDDEIKAACEASANGEVVSPVNYNSPGQVVIAGHKAAVERASEACKEAGAKRALPLAVSVPSHCELMKPAAEKLAADLAALTFNTPKCDVINNVDVKAEGSADAIKEALVRQLYSPVRWTETVQALVAQGVTQSYEFGPGKVLTGLAKRIDKAMVCGSVNDLASIDTAK
;
A
#
# COMPACT_ATOMS: atom_id res chain seq x y z
N MET A 1 -7.87 3.11 -30.21
CA MET A 1 -7.05 2.32 -29.27
C MET A 1 -7.80 2.34 -27.95
N ALA A 2 -8.04 1.20 -27.35
CA ALA A 2 -8.61 1.15 -26.00
C ALA A 2 -7.67 1.91 -25.06
N HIS A 3 -8.20 2.81 -24.24
CA HIS A 3 -7.39 3.54 -23.26
C HIS A 3 -7.17 2.60 -22.07
N LYS A 4 -5.92 2.17 -21.87
CA LYS A 4 -5.55 1.38 -20.70
C LYS A 4 -5.65 2.27 -19.44
N ILE A 5 -6.43 1.83 -18.47
CA ILE A 5 -6.67 2.55 -17.21
C ILE A 5 -5.80 1.96 -16.12
N ALA A 6 -5.19 2.78 -15.28
CA ALA A 6 -4.52 2.29 -14.08
C ALA A 6 -5.49 2.27 -12.90
N LEU A 7 -5.61 1.11 -12.25
CA LEU A 7 -6.25 0.98 -10.94
C LEU A 7 -5.16 0.92 -9.89
N VAL A 8 -5.16 1.88 -8.98
CA VAL A 8 -4.17 1.95 -7.91
C VAL A 8 -4.83 1.76 -6.55
N PHE A 9 -4.14 1.07 -5.65
CA PHE A 9 -4.71 0.65 -4.37
C PHE A 9 -3.92 1.26 -3.20
N PRO A 10 -4.61 1.94 -2.26
CA PRO A 10 -3.94 2.61 -1.15
C PRO A 10 -3.37 1.64 -0.13
N GLY A 11 -2.38 2.12 0.62
CA GLY A 11 -1.78 1.44 1.75
C GLY A 11 -2.23 2.01 3.09
N GLN A 12 -1.55 1.57 4.15
CA GLN A 12 -1.79 1.99 5.53
C GLN A 12 -1.67 3.53 5.67
N GLY A 13 -2.57 4.11 6.47
CA GLY A 13 -2.76 5.55 6.63
C GLY A 13 -3.99 6.09 5.90
N SER A 14 -4.65 5.27 5.07
CA SER A 14 -5.91 5.64 4.39
C SER A 14 -7.17 5.20 5.13
N GLN A 15 -7.03 4.38 6.18
CA GLN A 15 -8.14 3.90 6.99
C GLN A 15 -8.72 4.99 7.90
N THR A 16 -10.04 4.96 8.04
CA THR A 16 -10.78 5.75 9.02
C THR A 16 -11.99 4.96 9.49
N VAL A 17 -12.39 5.13 10.77
CA VAL A 17 -13.67 4.58 11.25
C VAL A 17 -14.80 5.20 10.44
N GLY A 18 -15.73 4.37 9.99
CA GLY A 18 -16.83 4.77 9.10
C GLY A 18 -16.47 4.75 7.60
N MET A 19 -15.24 4.40 7.22
CA MET A 19 -14.90 4.24 5.80
C MET A 19 -15.84 3.20 5.16
N VAL A 20 -16.20 3.43 3.89
CA VAL A 20 -17.13 2.58 3.10
C VAL A 20 -18.51 2.35 3.71
N SER A 21 -18.96 3.19 4.66
CA SER A 21 -20.25 3.04 5.33
C SER A 21 -21.45 3.07 4.37
N GLU A 22 -21.47 4.00 3.40
CA GLU A 22 -22.48 4.07 2.35
C GLU A 22 -22.48 2.79 1.51
N LEU A 23 -21.33 2.35 1.06
CA LEU A 23 -21.17 1.13 0.27
C LEU A 23 -21.66 -0.12 1.02
N LEU A 24 -21.35 -0.23 2.32
CA LEU A 24 -21.82 -1.32 3.17
C LEU A 24 -23.34 -1.25 3.42
N ALA A 25 -23.94 -0.06 3.39
CA ALA A 25 -25.39 0.08 3.53
C ALA A 25 -26.14 -0.36 2.25
N ASP A 26 -25.62 0.04 1.08
CA ASP A 26 -26.41 0.06 -0.17
C ASP A 26 -25.95 -0.99 -1.21
N SER A 27 -24.80 -1.67 -1.02
CA SER A 27 -24.29 -2.66 -1.96
C SER A 27 -24.22 -4.07 -1.37
N ASP A 28 -24.94 -5.01 -1.98
CA ASP A 28 -24.87 -6.43 -1.59
C ASP A 28 -23.53 -7.06 -1.94
N ILE A 29 -22.85 -6.59 -3.00
CA ILE A 29 -21.50 -7.04 -3.37
C ILE A 29 -20.50 -6.66 -2.28
N VAL A 30 -20.59 -5.44 -1.77
CA VAL A 30 -19.70 -4.95 -0.71
C VAL A 30 -19.98 -5.70 0.60
N LYS A 31 -21.26 -5.87 0.97
CA LYS A 31 -21.64 -6.67 2.15
C LYS A 31 -21.09 -8.10 2.07
N ALA A 32 -21.28 -8.77 0.94
CA ALA A 32 -20.79 -10.13 0.72
C ALA A 32 -19.25 -10.22 0.80
N THR A 33 -18.55 -9.21 0.28
CA THR A 33 -17.08 -9.15 0.33
C THR A 33 -16.58 -8.99 1.77
N PHE A 34 -17.22 -8.15 2.58
CA PHE A 34 -16.88 -8.01 3.99
C PHE A 34 -17.26 -9.27 4.82
N ALA A 35 -18.35 -9.94 4.49
CA ALA A 35 -18.72 -11.21 5.11
C ALA A 35 -17.67 -12.30 4.82
N GLU A 36 -17.23 -12.44 3.55
CA GLU A 36 -16.16 -13.37 3.15
C GLU A 36 -14.87 -13.14 3.95
N ALA A 37 -14.47 -11.87 4.09
CA ALA A 37 -13.29 -11.51 4.85
C ALA A 37 -13.44 -11.78 6.35
N SER A 38 -14.59 -11.44 6.94
CA SER A 38 -14.90 -11.69 8.35
C SER A 38 -14.89 -13.17 8.69
N ASP A 39 -15.52 -14.00 7.85
CA ASP A 39 -15.52 -15.46 8.00
C ASP A 39 -14.11 -16.04 7.97
N ALA A 40 -13.25 -15.54 7.06
CA ALA A 40 -11.86 -15.96 6.96
C ALA A 40 -11.02 -15.55 8.18
N LEU A 41 -11.24 -14.35 8.71
CA LEU A 41 -10.49 -13.77 9.84
C LEU A 41 -11.00 -14.28 11.20
N GLY A 42 -12.27 -14.71 11.30
CA GLY A 42 -12.90 -15.15 12.54
C GLY A 42 -13.36 -14.01 13.45
N TYR A 43 -13.49 -12.79 12.93
CA TYR A 43 -14.08 -11.65 13.63
C TYR A 43 -14.86 -10.74 12.66
N ASP A 44 -15.75 -9.90 13.18
CA ASP A 44 -16.57 -8.99 12.38
C ASP A 44 -15.75 -7.77 11.92
N LEU A 45 -15.16 -7.89 10.72
CA LEU A 45 -14.37 -6.83 10.11
C LEU A 45 -15.24 -5.62 9.72
N ALA A 46 -16.49 -5.86 9.31
CA ALA A 46 -17.42 -4.78 8.96
C ALA A 46 -17.75 -3.93 10.19
N ALA A 47 -18.01 -4.55 11.33
CA ALA A 47 -18.24 -3.84 12.59
C ALA A 47 -17.02 -3.02 13.00
N LEU A 48 -15.80 -3.57 12.88
CA LEU A 48 -14.55 -2.84 13.19
C LEU A 48 -14.39 -1.62 12.28
N VAL A 49 -14.64 -1.77 10.99
CA VAL A 49 -14.50 -0.67 10.01
C VAL A 49 -15.55 0.43 10.24
N LEU A 50 -16.81 0.05 10.53
CA LEU A 50 -17.90 1.00 10.73
C LEU A 50 -17.85 1.73 12.07
N ASN A 51 -17.55 0.99 13.13
CA ASN A 51 -17.77 1.46 14.51
C ASN A 51 -16.47 1.60 15.32
N GLY A 52 -15.33 1.09 14.81
CA GLY A 52 -14.07 1.05 15.54
C GLY A 52 -14.03 0.01 16.67
N PRO A 53 -13.24 0.24 17.71
CA PRO A 53 -12.59 1.51 18.05
C PRO A 53 -11.42 1.87 17.10
N GLU A 54 -11.15 3.15 16.96
CA GLU A 54 -10.10 3.66 16.08
C GLU A 54 -8.72 3.10 16.43
N GLU A 55 -8.43 2.97 17.73
CA GLU A 55 -7.18 2.39 18.22
C GLU A 55 -6.96 0.93 17.72
N GLU A 56 -8.03 0.13 17.67
CA GLU A 56 -7.97 -1.24 17.14
C GLU A 56 -7.79 -1.23 15.63
N LEU A 57 -8.56 -0.42 14.91
CA LEU A 57 -8.47 -0.29 13.46
C LEU A 57 -7.06 0.15 13.02
N ASN A 58 -6.38 0.97 13.82
CA ASN A 58 -5.04 1.48 13.56
C ASN A 58 -3.91 0.50 13.95
N GLN A 59 -4.22 -0.63 14.56
CA GLN A 59 -3.22 -1.70 14.73
C GLN A 59 -2.90 -2.32 13.38
N THR A 60 -1.61 -2.43 13.05
CA THR A 60 -1.19 -2.76 11.69
C THR A 60 -1.78 -4.08 11.17
N HIS A 61 -1.97 -5.08 12.04
CA HIS A 61 -2.59 -6.36 11.69
C HIS A 61 -4.12 -6.29 11.51
N ARG A 62 -4.77 -5.22 11.96
CA ARG A 62 -6.19 -4.92 11.71
C ARG A 62 -6.37 -3.98 10.52
N THR A 63 -5.50 -2.98 10.41
CA THR A 63 -5.51 -2.03 9.29
C THR A 63 -5.36 -2.72 7.94
N GLN A 64 -4.44 -3.69 7.84
CA GLN A 64 -4.12 -4.32 6.56
C GLN A 64 -5.30 -5.14 5.99
N PRO A 65 -5.94 -6.06 6.73
CA PRO A 65 -7.15 -6.72 6.24
C PRO A 65 -8.31 -5.76 5.94
N ALA A 66 -8.48 -4.70 6.75
CA ALA A 66 -9.55 -3.72 6.55
C ALA A 66 -9.40 -2.96 5.24
N LEU A 67 -8.21 -2.45 4.94
CA LEU A 67 -7.93 -1.73 3.69
C LEU A 67 -7.98 -2.65 2.47
N LEU A 68 -7.43 -3.86 2.57
CA LEU A 68 -7.50 -4.85 1.50
C LEU A 68 -8.95 -5.19 1.16
N THR A 69 -9.78 -5.49 2.16
CA THR A 69 -11.19 -5.83 1.97
C THR A 69 -11.97 -4.66 1.39
N ALA A 70 -11.79 -3.44 1.89
CA ALA A 70 -12.44 -2.25 1.36
C ALA A 70 -12.10 -2.02 -0.11
N SER A 71 -10.82 -2.10 -0.46
CA SER A 71 -10.34 -1.92 -1.84
C SER A 71 -10.90 -2.99 -2.79
N VAL A 72 -10.88 -4.26 -2.37
CA VAL A 72 -11.43 -5.38 -3.16
C VAL A 72 -12.93 -5.27 -3.32
N ALA A 73 -13.65 -4.84 -2.27
CA ALA A 73 -15.10 -4.64 -2.33
C ALA A 73 -15.50 -3.56 -3.33
N ILE A 74 -14.81 -2.42 -3.31
CA ILE A 74 -15.00 -1.33 -4.28
C ILE A 74 -14.70 -1.81 -5.70
N TYR A 75 -13.59 -2.54 -5.89
CA TYR A 75 -13.24 -3.10 -7.18
C TYR A 75 -14.28 -4.09 -7.69
N ARG A 76 -14.78 -5.02 -6.87
CA ARG A 76 -15.82 -5.98 -7.25
C ARG A 76 -17.12 -5.29 -7.67
N GLN A 77 -17.51 -4.23 -6.95
CA GLN A 77 -18.69 -3.41 -7.31
C GLN A 77 -18.50 -2.74 -8.66
N TRP A 78 -17.33 -2.13 -8.89
CA TRP A 78 -17.01 -1.47 -10.15
C TRP A 78 -16.90 -2.48 -11.31
N LEU A 79 -16.27 -3.63 -11.11
CA LEU A 79 -16.06 -4.65 -12.13
C LEU A 79 -17.40 -5.23 -12.62
N ALA A 80 -18.41 -5.32 -11.77
CA ALA A 80 -19.75 -5.78 -12.15
C ALA A 80 -20.40 -4.92 -13.25
N ALA A 81 -20.05 -3.62 -13.29
CA ALA A 81 -20.49 -2.69 -14.32
C ALA A 81 -19.49 -2.54 -15.49
N ASN A 82 -18.24 -2.99 -15.32
CA ASN A 82 -17.15 -2.81 -16.27
C ASN A 82 -16.38 -4.14 -16.52
N PRO A 83 -17.06 -5.22 -16.96
CA PRO A 83 -16.46 -6.56 -17.01
C PRO A 83 -15.31 -6.71 -18.01
N ASP A 84 -15.25 -5.88 -19.04
CA ASP A 84 -14.29 -5.95 -20.16
C ASP A 84 -13.24 -4.83 -20.08
N ALA A 85 -13.07 -4.17 -18.93
CA ALA A 85 -12.14 -3.05 -18.80
C ALA A 85 -10.69 -3.53 -18.98
N ASP A 86 -9.93 -2.85 -19.86
CA ASP A 86 -8.49 -3.05 -20.03
C ASP A 86 -7.73 -2.24 -18.98
N VAL A 87 -7.20 -2.94 -18.00
CA VAL A 87 -6.58 -2.31 -16.83
C VAL A 87 -5.15 -2.79 -16.59
N VAL A 88 -4.35 -1.92 -16.00
CA VAL A 88 -3.10 -2.25 -15.31
C VAL A 88 -3.26 -1.86 -13.85
N MET A 89 -2.70 -2.64 -12.95
CA MET A 89 -2.85 -2.43 -11.52
C MET A 89 -1.53 -2.14 -10.84
N ALA A 90 -1.57 -1.36 -9.77
CA ALA A 90 -0.48 -1.18 -8.84
C ALA A 90 -1.04 -0.87 -7.45
N GLY A 91 -0.27 -1.12 -6.41
CA GLY A 91 -0.68 -0.77 -5.06
C GLY A 91 0.50 -0.31 -4.22
N HIS A 92 0.26 0.62 -3.31
CA HIS A 92 1.30 1.13 -2.43
C HIS A 92 1.42 0.22 -1.19
N SER A 93 2.54 -0.45 -1.00
CA SER A 93 2.79 -1.35 0.13
C SER A 93 1.67 -2.41 0.27
N LEU A 94 0.81 -2.33 1.29
CA LEU A 94 -0.37 -3.18 1.47
C LEU A 94 -1.25 -3.22 0.21
N GLY A 95 -1.37 -2.09 -0.50
CA GLY A 95 -2.17 -2.00 -1.71
C GLY A 95 -1.75 -2.94 -2.85
N GLU A 96 -0.49 -3.37 -2.89
CA GLU A 96 -0.02 -4.38 -3.84
C GLU A 96 -0.74 -5.72 -3.65
N TYR A 97 -1.05 -6.11 -2.41
CA TYR A 97 -1.87 -7.29 -2.11
C TYR A 97 -3.31 -7.13 -2.59
N SER A 98 -3.88 -5.93 -2.44
CA SER A 98 -5.21 -5.61 -3.00
C SER A 98 -5.23 -5.75 -4.52
N ALA A 99 -4.21 -5.22 -5.20
CA ALA A 99 -4.04 -5.37 -6.65
C ALA A 99 -3.95 -6.86 -7.07
N LEU A 100 -3.18 -7.66 -6.34
CA LEU A 100 -3.02 -9.09 -6.62
C LEU A 100 -4.32 -9.88 -6.43
N VAL A 101 -5.12 -9.57 -5.41
CA VAL A 101 -6.46 -10.16 -5.24
C VAL A 101 -7.37 -9.76 -6.40
N CYS A 102 -7.41 -8.48 -6.77
CA CYS A 102 -8.21 -7.98 -7.88
C CYS A 102 -7.79 -8.58 -9.23
N ALA A 103 -6.51 -8.81 -9.43
CA ALA A 103 -5.96 -9.49 -10.61
C ALA A 103 -6.17 -11.02 -10.58
N GLY A 104 -6.77 -11.59 -9.53
CA GLY A 104 -7.10 -13.00 -9.42
C GLY A 104 -5.92 -13.91 -9.07
N VAL A 105 -4.83 -13.35 -8.56
CA VAL A 105 -3.62 -14.10 -8.18
C VAL A 105 -3.85 -14.95 -6.93
N VAL A 106 -4.51 -14.41 -5.93
CA VAL A 106 -4.82 -15.05 -4.65
C VAL A 106 -6.26 -14.72 -4.24
N SER A 107 -6.94 -15.64 -3.54
CA SER A 107 -8.30 -15.39 -3.04
C SER A 107 -8.32 -14.32 -1.94
N LEU A 108 -9.45 -13.62 -1.78
CA LEU A 108 -9.62 -12.66 -0.68
C LEU A 108 -9.46 -13.35 0.68
N SER A 109 -10.07 -14.53 0.86
CA SER A 109 -10.01 -15.27 2.12
C SER A 109 -8.60 -15.68 2.54
N GLU A 110 -7.72 -16.00 1.58
CA GLU A 110 -6.30 -16.28 1.85
C GLU A 110 -5.52 -14.98 2.08
N ALA A 111 -5.78 -13.96 1.27
CA ALA A 111 -5.07 -12.71 1.33
C ALA A 111 -5.32 -11.93 2.64
N VAL A 112 -6.55 -11.92 3.18
CA VAL A 112 -6.81 -11.23 4.45
C VAL A 112 -6.05 -11.85 5.62
N LYS A 113 -5.93 -13.19 5.67
CA LYS A 113 -5.11 -13.89 6.67
C LYS A 113 -3.62 -13.59 6.48
N LEU A 114 -3.17 -13.63 5.23
CA LEU A 114 -1.78 -13.33 4.89
C LEU A 114 -1.36 -11.92 5.32
N VAL A 115 -2.21 -10.91 5.06
CA VAL A 115 -1.86 -9.53 5.44
C VAL A 115 -2.09 -9.25 6.93
N GLU A 116 -2.98 -9.96 7.61
CA GLU A 116 -3.07 -9.96 9.07
C GLU A 116 -1.77 -10.47 9.68
N ASN A 117 -1.28 -11.64 9.23
CA ASN A 117 -0.01 -12.21 9.64
C ASN A 117 1.16 -11.26 9.30
N ARG A 118 1.16 -10.67 8.09
CA ARG A 118 2.15 -9.65 7.70
C ARG A 118 2.22 -8.54 8.74
N GLY A 119 1.08 -8.01 9.15
CA GLY A 119 0.99 -6.96 10.18
C GLY A 119 1.53 -7.41 11.53
N LEU A 120 1.21 -8.64 11.98
CA LEU A 120 1.73 -9.23 13.21
C LEU A 120 3.25 -9.40 13.15
N TYR A 121 3.78 -9.98 12.06
CA TYR A 121 5.22 -10.18 11.89
C TYR A 121 6.00 -8.86 11.87
N MET A 122 5.46 -7.85 11.20
CA MET A 122 6.04 -6.50 11.18
C MET A 122 6.11 -5.90 12.58
N GLN A 123 5.05 -6.04 13.38
CA GLN A 123 5.01 -5.54 14.76
C GLN A 123 5.97 -6.32 15.68
N GLU A 124 6.11 -7.63 15.48
CA GLU A 124 7.03 -8.46 16.26
C GLU A 124 8.51 -8.23 15.90
N ALA A 125 8.80 -7.84 14.65
CA ALA A 125 10.16 -7.65 14.17
C ALA A 125 10.91 -6.52 14.90
N VAL A 126 10.17 -5.52 15.39
CA VAL A 126 10.75 -4.34 16.07
C VAL A 126 9.98 -4.07 17.36
N PRO A 127 10.65 -4.09 18.53
CA PRO A 127 10.01 -3.72 19.79
C PRO A 127 9.36 -2.33 19.73
N ALA A 128 8.21 -2.20 20.36
CA ALA A 128 7.47 -0.94 20.37
C ALA A 128 8.36 0.21 20.88
N GLY A 129 8.33 1.34 20.17
CA GLY A 129 9.08 2.54 20.53
C GLY A 129 10.56 2.55 20.10
N THR A 130 11.08 1.48 19.50
CA THR A 130 12.49 1.42 19.01
C THR A 130 12.62 1.81 17.55
N GLY A 131 11.56 1.67 16.75
CA GLY A 131 11.50 2.10 15.36
C GLY A 131 10.72 3.39 15.18
N SER A 132 10.95 4.08 14.07
CA SER A 132 10.25 5.30 13.68
C SER A 132 10.23 5.49 12.17
N MET A 133 9.32 6.35 11.70
CA MET A 133 9.27 6.83 10.32
C MET A 133 9.06 8.34 10.30
N ALA A 134 9.59 9.01 9.29
CA ALA A 134 9.39 10.45 9.08
C ALA A 134 9.23 10.78 7.59
N ALA A 135 8.30 11.67 7.27
CA ALA A 135 8.13 12.20 5.91
C ALA A 135 9.04 13.42 5.72
N ILE A 136 9.92 13.36 4.72
CA ILE A 136 10.81 14.44 4.31
C ILE A 136 10.20 15.13 3.09
N ILE A 137 10.01 16.44 3.19
CA ILE A 137 9.34 17.24 2.17
C ILE A 137 10.28 18.32 1.64
N GLY A 138 10.40 18.41 0.31
CA GLY A 138 11.10 19.49 -0.37
C GLY A 138 12.61 19.33 -0.45
N LEU A 139 13.12 18.11 -0.38
CA LEU A 139 14.52 17.75 -0.58
C LEU A 139 14.62 16.66 -1.66
N GLY A 140 15.74 16.59 -2.38
CA GLY A 140 15.99 15.58 -3.40
C GLY A 140 16.31 14.20 -2.82
N ASP A 141 16.05 13.15 -3.60
CA ASP A 141 16.18 11.76 -3.17
C ASP A 141 17.64 11.42 -2.80
N ASP A 142 18.62 11.88 -3.59
CA ASP A 142 20.04 11.65 -3.34
C ASP A 142 20.52 12.35 -2.05
N GLU A 143 20.03 13.56 -1.79
CA GLU A 143 20.36 14.33 -0.58
C GLU A 143 19.76 13.65 0.66
N ILE A 144 18.53 13.14 0.57
CA ILE A 144 17.88 12.36 1.65
C ILE A 144 18.67 11.08 1.93
N LYS A 145 19.08 10.37 0.87
CA LYS A 145 19.88 9.16 1.00
C LYS A 145 21.22 9.44 1.70
N ALA A 146 21.94 10.47 1.28
CA ALA A 146 23.19 10.89 1.90
C ALA A 146 23.01 11.27 3.38
N ALA A 147 21.93 11.99 3.72
CA ALA A 147 21.58 12.33 5.10
C ALA A 147 21.33 11.10 5.96
N CYS A 148 20.61 10.09 5.44
CA CYS A 148 20.41 8.81 6.12
C CYS A 148 21.73 8.06 6.37
N GLU A 149 22.56 7.93 5.34
CA GLU A 149 23.86 7.26 5.42
C GLU A 149 24.77 7.92 6.47
N ALA A 150 24.86 9.26 6.47
CA ALA A 150 25.65 10.01 7.44
C ALA A 150 25.12 9.93 8.87
N SER A 151 23.81 9.68 9.05
CA SER A 151 23.14 9.66 10.35
C SER A 151 23.01 8.28 10.97
N ALA A 152 23.39 7.22 10.26
CA ALA A 152 23.18 5.84 10.68
C ALA A 152 23.91 5.49 11.99
N ASN A 153 25.19 5.85 12.14
CA ASN A 153 26.00 5.59 13.33
C ASN A 153 25.90 4.14 13.85
N GLY A 154 25.88 3.15 12.93
CA GLY A 154 25.72 1.74 13.27
C GLY A 154 24.27 1.28 13.48
N GLU A 155 23.30 2.16 13.35
CA GLU A 155 21.87 1.88 13.35
C GLU A 155 21.30 1.89 11.93
N VAL A 156 20.09 1.35 11.75
CA VAL A 156 19.38 1.39 10.46
C VAL A 156 18.60 2.68 10.34
N VAL A 157 18.82 3.39 9.25
CA VAL A 157 17.92 4.44 8.72
C VAL A 157 18.08 4.53 7.21
N SER A 158 16.98 4.57 6.47
CA SER A 158 17.01 4.64 5.01
C SER A 158 15.75 5.27 4.44
N PRO A 159 15.80 5.80 3.20
CA PRO A 159 14.60 6.13 2.45
C PRO A 159 13.81 4.85 2.14
N VAL A 160 12.52 4.88 2.43
CA VAL A 160 11.64 3.68 2.32
C VAL A 160 10.41 3.87 1.43
N ASN A 161 9.94 5.10 1.24
CA ASN A 161 8.85 5.36 0.29
C ASN A 161 9.21 6.58 -0.56
N TYR A 162 9.49 6.35 -1.83
CA TYR A 162 9.66 7.41 -2.83
C TYR A 162 8.29 7.78 -3.39
N ASN A 163 7.55 8.61 -2.65
CA ASN A 163 6.12 8.86 -2.90
C ASN A 163 5.84 9.81 -4.06
N SER A 164 6.63 10.85 -4.20
CA SER A 164 6.60 11.78 -5.34
C SER A 164 7.89 12.63 -5.33
N PRO A 165 8.24 13.31 -6.42
CA PRO A 165 9.35 14.24 -6.40
C PRO A 165 9.27 15.20 -5.21
N GLY A 166 10.32 15.21 -4.37
CA GLY A 166 10.39 16.01 -3.15
C GLY A 166 9.50 15.54 -1.99
N GLN A 167 9.02 14.30 -2.02
CA GLN A 167 8.30 13.67 -0.90
C GLN A 167 8.75 12.22 -0.71
N VAL A 168 9.61 12.00 0.28
CA VAL A 168 10.17 10.70 0.62
C VAL A 168 9.94 10.41 2.10
N VAL A 169 9.63 9.16 2.43
CA VAL A 169 9.58 8.69 3.83
C VAL A 169 10.87 7.98 4.15
N ILE A 170 11.45 8.29 5.30
CA ILE A 170 12.59 7.58 5.89
C ILE A 170 12.13 6.72 7.06
N ALA A 171 12.78 5.58 7.29
CA ALA A 171 12.46 4.67 8.39
C ALA A 171 13.72 3.98 8.94
N GLY A 172 13.63 3.54 10.19
CA GLY A 172 14.69 2.83 10.86
C GLY A 172 14.58 2.90 12.37
N HIS A 173 15.72 2.80 13.05
CA HIS A 173 15.80 3.03 14.50
C HIS A 173 15.44 4.47 14.83
N LYS A 174 14.67 4.66 15.89
CA LYS A 174 14.10 5.97 16.26
C LYS A 174 15.18 7.07 16.33
N ALA A 175 16.27 6.83 17.04
CA ALA A 175 17.35 7.82 17.19
C ALA A 175 18.02 8.15 15.85
N ALA A 176 18.22 7.16 14.97
CA ALA A 176 18.79 7.39 13.64
C ALA A 176 17.85 8.17 12.73
N VAL A 177 16.53 7.88 12.78
CA VAL A 177 15.51 8.66 12.04
C VAL A 177 15.45 10.11 12.51
N GLU A 178 15.55 10.35 13.82
CA GLU A 178 15.61 11.70 14.40
C GLU A 178 16.85 12.46 13.88
N ARG A 179 18.05 11.85 13.93
CA ARG A 179 19.28 12.46 13.39
C ARG A 179 19.18 12.74 11.88
N ALA A 180 18.69 11.77 11.11
CA ALA A 180 18.51 11.90 9.67
C ALA A 180 17.50 13.00 9.33
N SER A 181 16.43 13.15 10.12
CA SER A 181 15.45 14.23 9.97
C SER A 181 16.08 15.61 10.16
N GLU A 182 16.93 15.78 11.17
CA GLU A 182 17.65 17.05 11.38
C GLU A 182 18.68 17.30 10.25
N ALA A 183 19.44 16.29 9.85
CA ALA A 183 20.36 16.40 8.71
C ALA A 183 19.63 16.79 7.41
N CYS A 184 18.45 16.23 7.15
CA CYS A 184 17.62 16.63 6.02
C CYS A 184 17.17 18.10 6.09
N LYS A 185 16.82 18.59 7.29
CA LYS A 185 16.47 20.00 7.49
C LYS A 185 17.66 20.91 7.24
N GLU A 186 18.84 20.56 7.75
CA GLU A 186 20.10 21.30 7.50
C GLU A 186 20.47 21.31 6.02
N ALA A 187 20.17 20.23 5.27
CA ALA A 187 20.35 20.14 3.83
C ALA A 187 19.30 20.91 3.01
N GLY A 188 18.29 21.51 3.66
CA GLY A 188 17.29 22.36 3.00
C GLY A 188 15.88 21.74 2.85
N ALA A 189 15.58 20.62 3.50
CA ALA A 189 14.22 20.09 3.53
C ALA A 189 13.26 21.12 4.13
N LYS A 190 12.12 21.33 3.47
CA LYS A 190 11.08 22.24 3.95
C LYS A 190 10.44 21.75 5.23
N ARG A 191 10.28 20.44 5.37
CA ARG A 191 9.70 19.77 6.54
C ARG A 191 10.30 18.37 6.71
N ALA A 192 10.46 17.95 7.96
CA ALA A 192 10.64 16.57 8.37
C ALA A 192 9.58 16.27 9.44
N LEU A 193 8.58 15.45 9.08
CA LEU A 193 7.38 15.23 9.88
C LEU A 193 7.39 13.78 10.39
N PRO A 194 7.50 13.55 11.71
CA PRO A 194 7.30 12.23 12.29
C PRO A 194 5.93 11.67 11.92
N LEU A 195 5.89 10.39 11.56
CA LEU A 195 4.65 9.68 11.28
C LEU A 195 4.16 8.94 12.53
N ALA A 196 2.85 8.95 12.77
CA ALA A 196 2.21 8.22 13.85
C ALA A 196 2.07 6.72 13.49
N VAL A 197 3.19 6.03 13.32
CA VAL A 197 3.25 4.61 13.00
C VAL A 197 4.13 3.88 14.01
N SER A 198 3.77 2.64 14.32
CA SER A 198 4.49 1.82 15.32
C SER A 198 5.62 0.97 14.72
N VAL A 199 5.67 0.85 13.39
CA VAL A 199 6.57 -0.08 12.70
C VAL A 199 7.36 0.65 11.61
N PRO A 200 8.72 0.55 11.61
CA PRO A 200 9.58 1.11 10.58
C PRO A 200 9.56 0.22 9.32
N SER A 201 8.52 0.36 8.50
CA SER A 201 8.30 -0.47 7.31
C SER A 201 9.36 -0.24 6.22
N HIS A 202 9.58 -1.25 5.38
CA HIS A 202 10.37 -1.17 4.14
C HIS A 202 11.87 -0.89 4.35
N CYS A 203 12.42 -1.17 5.53
CA CYS A 203 13.85 -1.11 5.81
C CYS A 203 14.36 -2.46 6.33
N GLU A 204 15.68 -2.58 6.51
CA GLU A 204 16.32 -3.83 6.93
C GLU A 204 15.78 -4.42 8.24
N LEU A 205 15.22 -3.62 9.13
CA LEU A 205 14.57 -4.07 10.36
C LEU A 205 13.39 -5.01 10.13
N MET A 206 12.84 -5.04 8.92
CA MET A 206 11.73 -5.93 8.53
C MET A 206 12.19 -7.30 8.00
N LYS A 207 13.49 -7.58 7.90
CA LYS A 207 13.98 -8.90 7.43
C LYS A 207 13.42 -10.08 8.24
N PRO A 208 13.33 -10.03 9.59
CA PRO A 208 12.73 -11.14 10.35
C PRO A 208 11.23 -11.35 10.03
N ALA A 209 10.50 -10.28 9.77
CA ALA A 209 9.10 -10.38 9.32
C ALA A 209 9.00 -11.00 7.92
N ALA A 210 9.92 -10.64 7.02
CA ALA A 210 9.97 -11.17 5.67
C ALA A 210 10.24 -12.68 5.64
N GLU A 211 11.08 -13.20 6.52
CA GLU A 211 11.35 -14.64 6.66
C GLU A 211 10.11 -15.43 7.08
N LYS A 212 9.32 -14.89 8.04
CA LYS A 212 8.04 -15.49 8.45
C LYS A 212 7.01 -15.42 7.32
N LEU A 213 6.90 -14.29 6.65
CA LEU A 213 5.98 -14.10 5.53
C LEU A 213 6.32 -15.02 4.35
N ALA A 214 7.60 -15.29 4.09
CA ALA A 214 8.04 -16.22 3.05
C ALA A 214 7.49 -17.63 3.28
N ALA A 215 7.43 -18.10 4.52
CA ALA A 215 6.85 -19.38 4.87
C ALA A 215 5.33 -19.44 4.60
N ASP A 216 4.60 -18.36 4.96
CA ASP A 216 3.17 -18.27 4.69
C ASP A 216 2.90 -18.23 3.16
N LEU A 217 3.67 -17.43 2.42
CA LEU A 217 3.56 -17.33 0.96
C LEU A 217 3.86 -18.67 0.26
N ALA A 218 4.81 -19.45 0.77
CA ALA A 218 5.14 -20.77 0.23
C ALA A 218 3.97 -21.76 0.34
N ALA A 219 3.12 -21.63 1.37
CA ALA A 219 1.97 -22.48 1.59
C ALA A 219 0.75 -22.12 0.72
N LEU A 220 0.72 -20.94 0.11
CA LEU A 220 -0.39 -20.46 -0.71
C LEU A 220 -0.22 -20.81 -2.18
N THR A 221 -1.33 -21.01 -2.86
CA THR A 221 -1.35 -21.16 -4.33
C THR A 221 -1.62 -19.81 -4.98
N PHE A 222 -0.69 -19.35 -5.80
CA PHE A 222 -0.85 -18.14 -6.60
C PHE A 222 -1.14 -18.51 -8.05
N ASN A 223 -2.15 -17.87 -8.64
CA ASN A 223 -2.51 -18.02 -10.03
C ASN A 223 -1.78 -16.96 -10.89
N THR A 224 -1.75 -17.19 -12.20
CA THR A 224 -1.29 -16.17 -13.15
C THR A 224 -2.21 -14.94 -13.08
N PRO A 225 -1.66 -13.72 -12.99
CA PRO A 225 -2.45 -12.50 -12.98
C PRO A 225 -3.29 -12.35 -14.27
N LYS A 226 -4.54 -11.90 -14.16
CA LYS A 226 -5.42 -11.59 -15.29
C LYS A 226 -5.06 -10.29 -16.01
N CYS A 227 -4.31 -9.43 -15.36
CA CYS A 227 -3.77 -8.18 -15.90
C CYS A 227 -2.42 -7.89 -15.23
N ASP A 228 -1.63 -6.98 -15.81
CA ASP A 228 -0.38 -6.57 -15.23
C ASP A 228 -0.56 -5.94 -13.85
N VAL A 229 0.21 -6.41 -12.88
CA VAL A 229 0.34 -5.81 -11.54
C VAL A 229 1.78 -5.35 -11.36
N ILE A 230 2.00 -4.03 -11.34
CA ILE A 230 3.34 -3.45 -11.17
C ILE A 230 3.73 -3.54 -9.71
N ASN A 231 4.82 -4.27 -9.40
CA ASN A 231 5.29 -4.44 -8.02
C ASN A 231 6.09 -3.22 -7.50
N ASN A 232 6.20 -3.07 -6.19
CA ASN A 232 6.85 -1.92 -5.55
C ASN A 232 8.37 -1.95 -5.64
N VAL A 233 8.98 -3.13 -5.68
CA VAL A 233 10.45 -3.28 -5.52
C VAL A 233 11.20 -3.19 -6.85
N ASP A 234 10.67 -3.78 -7.91
CA ASP A 234 11.33 -3.86 -9.22
C ASP A 234 10.67 -2.95 -10.27
N VAL A 235 9.47 -2.41 -9.97
CA VAL A 235 8.67 -1.56 -10.88
C VAL A 235 8.36 -2.30 -12.19
N LYS A 236 7.96 -3.55 -12.09
CA LYS A 236 7.58 -4.39 -13.22
C LYS A 236 6.45 -5.35 -12.87
N ALA A 237 5.76 -5.86 -13.87
CA ALA A 237 4.80 -6.95 -13.71
C ALA A 237 5.52 -8.29 -13.73
N GLU A 238 5.16 -9.17 -12.79
CA GLU A 238 5.63 -10.56 -12.75
C GLU A 238 4.51 -11.50 -13.17
N GLY A 239 4.83 -12.42 -14.08
CA GLY A 239 3.86 -13.37 -14.63
C GLY A 239 3.82 -14.73 -13.91
N SER A 240 4.81 -15.04 -13.08
CA SER A 240 4.89 -16.33 -12.38
C SER A 240 4.60 -16.18 -10.88
N ALA A 241 3.96 -17.22 -10.31
CA ALA A 241 3.68 -17.29 -8.89
C ALA A 241 4.93 -17.08 -8.01
N ASP A 242 6.02 -17.74 -8.36
CA ASP A 242 7.27 -17.70 -7.59
C ASP A 242 7.89 -16.30 -7.61
N ALA A 243 7.93 -15.65 -8.79
CA ALA A 243 8.47 -14.29 -8.91
C ALA A 243 7.61 -13.26 -8.14
N ILE A 244 6.28 -13.40 -8.15
CA ILE A 244 5.38 -12.55 -7.36
C ILE A 244 5.64 -12.74 -5.87
N LYS A 245 5.71 -13.98 -5.38
CA LYS A 245 5.99 -14.28 -3.97
C LYS A 245 7.34 -13.73 -3.53
N GLU A 246 8.38 -13.91 -4.34
CA GLU A 246 9.71 -13.38 -4.06
C GLU A 246 9.72 -11.84 -3.98
N ALA A 247 9.02 -11.17 -4.90
CA ALA A 247 8.86 -9.72 -4.87
C ALA A 247 8.14 -9.24 -3.59
N LEU A 248 7.08 -9.93 -3.14
CA LEU A 248 6.36 -9.63 -1.90
C LEU A 248 7.23 -9.82 -0.65
N VAL A 249 8.10 -10.83 -0.62
CA VAL A 249 9.06 -11.02 0.48
C VAL A 249 10.04 -9.85 0.54
N ARG A 250 10.62 -9.46 -0.59
CA ARG A 250 11.56 -8.33 -0.68
C ARG A 250 10.88 -6.99 -0.38
N GLN A 251 9.58 -6.84 -0.68
CA GLN A 251 8.81 -5.64 -0.43
C GLN A 251 8.84 -5.21 1.05
N LEU A 252 8.89 -6.15 1.99
CA LEU A 252 8.88 -5.84 3.42
C LEU A 252 10.11 -5.04 3.87
N TYR A 253 11.27 -5.29 3.27
CA TYR A 253 12.54 -4.67 3.65
C TYR A 253 13.20 -3.85 2.54
N SER A 254 12.47 -3.58 1.46
CA SER A 254 12.92 -2.76 0.32
C SER A 254 12.01 -1.56 0.13
N PRO A 255 12.50 -0.46 -0.45
CA PRO A 255 11.71 0.73 -0.68
C PRO A 255 10.51 0.51 -1.61
N VAL A 256 9.42 1.23 -1.32
CA VAL A 256 8.30 1.42 -2.25
C VAL A 256 8.68 2.50 -3.25
N ARG A 257 8.90 2.11 -4.51
CA ARG A 257 9.33 2.98 -5.61
C ARG A 257 8.10 3.57 -6.33
N TRP A 258 7.25 4.31 -5.57
CA TRP A 258 5.96 4.75 -6.07
C TRP A 258 6.06 5.77 -7.21
N THR A 259 7.00 6.71 -7.13
CA THR A 259 7.27 7.67 -8.21
C THR A 259 7.56 6.94 -9.52
N GLU A 260 8.47 5.97 -9.49
CA GLU A 260 8.84 5.17 -10.66
C GLU A 260 7.68 4.27 -11.13
N THR A 261 6.86 3.74 -10.20
CA THR A 261 5.66 2.97 -10.53
C THR A 261 4.70 3.80 -11.38
N VAL A 262 4.40 5.03 -10.96
CA VAL A 262 3.51 5.93 -11.74
C VAL A 262 4.16 6.29 -13.09
N GLN A 263 5.45 6.56 -13.13
CA GLN A 263 6.18 6.82 -14.38
C GLN A 263 6.14 5.61 -15.33
N ALA A 264 6.25 4.40 -14.81
CA ALA A 264 6.14 3.18 -15.60
C ALA A 264 4.72 2.99 -16.20
N LEU A 265 3.68 3.36 -15.45
CA LEU A 265 2.30 3.38 -15.95
C LEU A 265 2.15 4.37 -17.10
N VAL A 266 2.66 5.59 -16.95
CA VAL A 266 2.66 6.60 -18.02
C VAL A 266 3.42 6.12 -19.25
N ALA A 267 4.58 5.50 -19.07
CA ALA A 267 5.38 4.94 -20.18
C ALA A 267 4.66 3.82 -20.95
N GLN A 268 3.71 3.12 -20.30
CA GLN A 268 2.83 2.14 -20.93
C GLN A 268 1.62 2.78 -21.65
N GLY A 269 1.53 4.10 -21.70
CA GLY A 269 0.46 4.83 -22.37
C GLY A 269 -0.79 5.04 -21.51
N VAL A 270 -0.70 4.81 -20.18
CA VAL A 270 -1.79 5.11 -19.25
C VAL A 270 -1.96 6.62 -19.14
N THR A 271 -3.19 7.09 -19.36
CA THR A 271 -3.55 8.51 -19.26
C THR A 271 -4.56 8.78 -18.13
N GLN A 272 -5.16 7.72 -17.59
CA GLN A 272 -6.13 7.78 -16.50
C GLN A 272 -5.73 6.83 -15.37
N SER A 273 -5.81 7.31 -14.13
CA SER A 273 -5.54 6.53 -12.93
C SER A 273 -6.65 6.74 -11.91
N TYR A 274 -7.16 5.66 -11.36
CA TYR A 274 -8.18 5.68 -10.32
C TYR A 274 -7.69 4.96 -9.08
N GLU A 275 -7.79 5.63 -7.92
CA GLU A 275 -7.48 5.06 -6.60
C GLU A 275 -8.71 4.34 -6.05
N PHE A 276 -8.64 3.01 -5.96
CA PHE A 276 -9.70 2.13 -5.47
C PHE A 276 -9.47 1.82 -3.99
N GLY A 277 -10.19 2.47 -3.13
CA GLY A 277 -10.08 2.31 -1.68
C GLY A 277 -10.37 3.58 -0.92
N PRO A 278 -10.28 3.54 0.42
CA PRO A 278 -10.48 4.70 1.27
C PRO A 278 -9.46 5.81 1.00
N GLY A 279 -9.92 7.06 1.03
CA GLY A 279 -9.07 8.24 0.87
C GLY A 279 -8.76 8.62 -0.58
N LYS A 280 -7.72 9.43 -0.74
CA LYS A 280 -7.28 9.98 -2.05
C LYS A 280 -5.78 10.32 -2.08
N VAL A 281 -4.99 9.58 -1.31
CA VAL A 281 -3.55 9.85 -1.15
C VAL A 281 -2.81 9.60 -2.44
N LEU A 282 -3.02 8.44 -3.06
CA LEU A 282 -2.34 8.07 -4.31
C LEU A 282 -2.77 8.94 -5.48
N THR A 283 -4.05 9.36 -5.52
CA THR A 283 -4.57 10.34 -6.46
C THR A 283 -3.79 11.66 -6.37
N GLY A 284 -3.51 12.14 -5.17
CA GLY A 284 -2.71 13.34 -4.94
C GLY A 284 -1.24 13.17 -5.34
N LEU A 285 -0.65 11.99 -5.10
CA LEU A 285 0.72 11.68 -5.48
C LEU A 285 0.86 11.58 -7.00
N ALA A 286 -0.03 10.86 -7.68
CA ALA A 286 -0.01 10.72 -9.13
C ALA A 286 -0.04 12.06 -9.85
N LYS A 287 -0.90 13.01 -9.42
CA LYS A 287 -0.96 14.38 -9.96
C LYS A 287 0.34 15.18 -9.77
N ARG A 288 1.15 14.87 -8.75
CA ARG A 288 2.45 15.51 -8.54
C ARG A 288 3.54 14.89 -9.40
N ILE A 289 3.42 13.58 -9.67
CA ILE A 289 4.39 12.82 -10.49
C ILE A 289 4.17 13.14 -11.97
N ASP A 290 2.91 13.07 -12.44
CA ASP A 290 2.55 13.43 -13.81
C ASP A 290 1.30 14.33 -13.82
N LYS A 291 1.48 15.58 -14.28
CA LYS A 291 0.40 16.57 -14.33
C LYS A 291 -0.60 16.34 -15.46
N ALA A 292 -0.23 15.54 -16.47
CA ALA A 292 -1.09 15.23 -17.60
C ALA A 292 -2.02 14.05 -17.31
N MET A 293 -1.69 13.22 -16.30
CA MET A 293 -2.51 12.09 -15.92
C MET A 293 -3.83 12.55 -15.28
N VAL A 294 -4.93 12.06 -15.80
CA VAL A 294 -6.26 12.25 -15.19
C VAL A 294 -6.38 11.29 -14.01
N CYS A 295 -6.50 11.83 -12.80
CA CYS A 295 -6.54 11.04 -11.57
C CYS A 295 -7.84 11.24 -10.82
N GLY A 296 -8.47 10.15 -10.40
CA GLY A 296 -9.68 10.12 -9.58
C GLY A 296 -9.54 9.16 -8.39
N SER A 297 -10.40 9.33 -7.38
CA SER A 297 -10.59 8.37 -6.29
C SER A 297 -11.96 7.71 -6.41
N VAL A 298 -12.03 6.41 -6.11
CA VAL A 298 -13.23 5.58 -6.18
C VAL A 298 -13.44 4.97 -4.81
N ASN A 299 -14.36 5.56 -4.04
CA ASN A 299 -14.59 5.21 -2.64
C ASN A 299 -16.06 5.32 -2.18
N ASP A 300 -16.98 5.70 -3.10
CA ASP A 300 -18.43 5.75 -2.91
C ASP A 300 -19.17 5.31 -4.19
N LEU A 301 -20.49 5.15 -4.12
CA LEU A 301 -21.30 4.70 -5.26
C LEU A 301 -21.20 5.66 -6.46
N ALA A 302 -21.21 6.96 -6.22
CA ALA A 302 -21.16 7.96 -7.27
C ALA A 302 -19.83 7.92 -8.05
N SER A 303 -18.72 7.75 -7.35
CA SER A 303 -17.39 7.62 -7.96
C SER A 303 -17.19 6.29 -8.69
N ILE A 304 -17.82 5.19 -8.21
CA ILE A 304 -17.85 3.90 -8.92
C ILE A 304 -18.53 4.03 -10.27
N ASP A 305 -19.67 4.72 -10.34
CA ASP A 305 -20.45 4.89 -11.57
C ASP A 305 -19.74 5.77 -12.61
N THR A 306 -18.88 6.67 -12.16
CA THR A 306 -18.16 7.64 -13.01
C THR A 306 -16.78 7.20 -13.46
N ALA A 307 -16.19 6.21 -12.82
CA ALA A 307 -14.88 5.64 -13.19
C ALA A 307 -15.04 4.73 -14.43
N LYS A 308 -14.59 5.23 -15.61
CA LYS A 308 -14.71 4.54 -16.90
C LYS A 308 -13.42 4.63 -17.69
#